data_0a2f6fe29f252282e0ddd8d7e4910a52
#
_entry.id   0a2f6fe29f252282e0ddd8d7e4910a52
#
_cell.length_a   1.000
_cell.length_b   1.000
_cell.length_c   1.000
_cell.angle_alpha   90.00
_cell.angle_beta   90.00
_cell.angle_gamma   90.00
#
_symmetry.space_group_name_H-M   'P 1'
#
loop_
_entity.id
_entity.type
_entity.pdbx_description
1 polymer ?
#
loop_
_entity_poly.entity_id
_entity_poly.type
_entity_poly.pdbx_seq_one_letter_code
_entity_poly.pdbx_strand_id
1 'polypeptide(L)'
;MKLFILILSAVLLLAGCSGDKQEKSMSITVNLRYTGTDGNARKFAEEMVSSGTVDAIRAEEGNLRYEYYQSLDDPKTILLIDSWANQEAIDKHHATPMMDTIAKLREKYDLHMTVERYSAIEMPETENQFIRR
;
A
#
# COMPACT_ATOMS: atom_id res chain seq x y z
N MET A 1 -61.30 -35.67 -36.48
CA MET A 1 -59.89 -35.91 -36.17
C MET A 1 -59.20 -34.56 -36.08
N LYS A 2 -58.89 -34.12 -34.86
CA LYS A 2 -58.20 -32.82 -34.62
C LYS A 2 -56.72 -33.14 -34.37
N LEU A 3 -55.87 -32.65 -35.29
CA LEU A 3 -54.42 -32.77 -35.20
C LEU A 3 -53.89 -31.73 -34.26
N PHE A 4 -53.33 -32.11 -33.07
CA PHE A 4 -52.64 -31.23 -32.16
C PHE A 4 -51.18 -31.16 -32.58
N ILE A 5 -50.77 -29.99 -33.05
CA ILE A 5 -49.34 -29.71 -33.33
C ILE A 5 -48.73 -29.19 -32.02
N LEU A 6 -47.85 -29.98 -31.41
CA LEU A 6 -47.04 -29.59 -30.28
C LEU A 6 -45.82 -28.78 -30.82
N ILE A 7 -45.86 -27.49 -30.53
CA ILE A 7 -44.71 -26.61 -30.79
C ILE A 7 -43.78 -26.72 -29.57
N LEU A 8 -42.64 -27.39 -29.75
CA LEU A 8 -41.57 -27.49 -28.75
C LEU A 8 -40.70 -26.25 -28.85
N SER A 9 -40.95 -25.29 -27.97
CA SER A 9 -40.07 -24.08 -27.85
C SER A 9 -38.77 -24.46 -27.13
N ALA A 10 -37.68 -24.55 -27.87
CA ALA A 10 -36.34 -24.66 -27.30
C ALA A 10 -35.91 -23.27 -26.78
N VAL A 11 -35.88 -23.11 -25.45
CA VAL A 11 -35.30 -21.98 -24.78
C VAL A 11 -33.78 -22.17 -24.77
N LEU A 12 -33.07 -21.43 -25.62
CA LEU A 12 -31.62 -21.39 -25.65
C LEU A 12 -31.14 -20.48 -24.50
N LEU A 13 -30.72 -21.08 -23.37
CA LEU A 13 -30.04 -20.37 -22.28
C LEU A 13 -28.63 -19.98 -22.74
N LEU A 14 -28.47 -18.74 -23.18
CA LEU A 14 -27.16 -18.11 -23.34
C LEU A 14 -26.59 -17.86 -21.93
N ALA A 15 -25.75 -18.79 -21.45
CA ALA A 15 -24.89 -18.54 -20.30
C ALA A 15 -23.84 -17.50 -20.72
N GLY A 16 -24.15 -16.24 -20.43
CA GLY A 16 -23.16 -15.16 -20.51
C GLY A 16 -22.08 -15.39 -19.47
N CYS A 17 -20.91 -15.89 -19.91
CA CYS A 17 -19.68 -15.78 -19.13
C CYS A 17 -19.31 -14.29 -19.06
N SER A 18 -19.79 -13.61 -18.01
CA SER A 18 -19.19 -12.36 -17.57
C SER A 18 -17.81 -12.73 -17.04
N GLY A 19 -16.81 -12.64 -17.88
CA GLY A 19 -15.43 -12.64 -17.44
C GLY A 19 -15.26 -11.40 -16.58
N ASP A 20 -15.31 -11.55 -15.25
CA ASP A 20 -14.77 -10.59 -14.31
C ASP A 20 -13.30 -10.39 -14.70
N LYS A 21 -13.03 -9.30 -15.42
CA LYS A 21 -11.69 -8.73 -15.49
C LYS A 21 -11.43 -8.22 -14.08
N GLN A 22 -10.86 -9.07 -13.26
CA GLN A 22 -10.28 -8.65 -11.99
C GLN A 22 -9.25 -7.58 -12.34
N GLU A 23 -9.62 -6.31 -12.17
CA GLU A 23 -8.67 -5.21 -12.30
C GLU A 23 -7.52 -5.54 -11.35
N LYS A 24 -6.33 -5.78 -11.92
CA LYS A 24 -5.12 -6.01 -11.15
C LYS A 24 -4.92 -4.76 -10.29
N SER A 25 -5.31 -4.84 -9.03
CA SER A 25 -5.17 -3.74 -8.08
C SER A 25 -3.69 -3.34 -8.06
N MET A 26 -3.41 -2.10 -8.45
CA MET A 26 -2.05 -1.58 -8.44
C MET A 26 -1.65 -1.29 -7.00
N SER A 27 -0.45 -1.73 -6.62
CA SER A 27 0.11 -1.40 -5.31
C SER A 27 0.31 0.12 -5.17
N ILE A 28 0.17 0.58 -3.95
CA ILE A 28 0.28 2.01 -3.59
C ILE A 28 1.51 2.17 -2.72
N THR A 29 2.38 3.09 -3.07
CA THR A 29 3.51 3.50 -2.24
C THR A 29 3.26 4.90 -1.70
N VAL A 30 3.37 5.05 -0.40
CA VAL A 30 3.29 6.32 0.32
C VAL A 30 4.68 6.67 0.82
N ASN A 31 5.22 7.78 0.36
CA ASN A 31 6.46 8.34 0.87
C ASN A 31 6.13 9.40 1.92
N LEU A 32 6.57 9.15 3.16
CA LEU A 32 6.42 10.10 4.25
C LEU A 32 7.80 10.66 4.63
N ARG A 33 7.97 11.98 4.50
CA ARG A 33 9.17 12.66 4.95
C ARG A 33 8.92 13.24 6.33
N TYR A 34 9.60 12.74 7.33
CA TYR A 34 9.57 13.25 8.70
C TYR A 34 10.74 14.16 8.91
N THR A 35 10.48 15.39 9.34
CA THR A 35 11.49 16.38 9.67
C THR A 35 11.37 16.78 11.13
N GLY A 36 12.48 16.81 11.84
CA GLY A 36 12.55 17.22 13.24
C GLY A 36 13.92 17.78 13.58
N THR A 37 13.99 18.66 14.59
CA THR A 37 15.24 19.23 15.11
C THR A 37 16.00 18.20 15.95
N ASP A 38 17.27 18.42 16.19
CA ASP A 38 18.10 17.68 17.17
C ASP A 38 18.12 16.15 16.99
N GLY A 39 18.00 15.69 15.73
CA GLY A 39 17.96 14.28 15.39
C GLY A 39 16.63 13.59 15.78
N ASN A 40 15.58 14.34 16.06
CA ASN A 40 14.31 13.80 16.53
C ASN A 40 13.63 12.88 15.50
N ALA A 41 13.73 13.18 14.20
CA ALA A 41 13.20 12.29 13.17
C ALA A 41 13.88 10.90 13.19
N ARG A 42 15.20 10.87 13.40
CA ARG A 42 15.94 9.61 13.55
C ARG A 42 15.56 8.87 14.83
N LYS A 43 15.48 9.56 15.97
CA LYS A 43 15.07 8.96 17.25
C LYS A 43 13.67 8.36 17.16
N PHE A 44 12.74 9.04 16.49
CA PHE A 44 11.42 8.51 16.20
C PHE A 44 11.48 7.19 15.41
N ALA A 45 12.22 7.17 14.29
CA ALA A 45 12.36 5.96 13.48
C ALA A 45 13.00 4.81 14.28
N GLU A 46 14.03 5.09 15.08
CA GLU A 46 14.68 4.12 15.96
C GLU A 46 13.71 3.57 17.03
N GLU A 47 12.85 4.40 17.62
CA GLU A 47 11.84 3.96 18.58
C GLU A 47 10.72 3.15 17.90
N MET A 48 10.27 3.52 16.73
CA MET A 48 9.33 2.74 15.93
C MET A 48 9.85 1.32 15.65
N VAL A 49 11.13 1.18 15.37
CA VAL A 49 11.78 -0.12 15.16
C VAL A 49 11.93 -0.88 16.48
N SER A 50 12.52 -0.25 17.49
CA SER A 50 12.87 -0.92 18.76
C SER A 50 11.66 -1.30 19.60
N SER A 51 10.54 -0.61 19.45
CA SER A 51 9.27 -0.95 20.13
C SER A 51 8.54 -2.14 19.51
N GLY A 52 8.99 -2.64 18.35
CA GLY A 52 8.29 -3.69 17.59
C GLY A 52 7.11 -3.18 16.75
N THR A 53 6.86 -1.88 16.74
CA THR A 53 5.76 -1.29 15.94
C THR A 53 5.95 -1.53 14.45
N VAL A 54 7.18 -1.37 13.95
CA VAL A 54 7.50 -1.64 12.54
C VAL A 54 7.24 -3.10 12.17
N ASP A 55 7.63 -4.05 13.03
CA ASP A 55 7.41 -5.47 12.77
C ASP A 55 5.92 -5.82 12.77
N ALA A 56 5.14 -5.20 13.66
CA ALA A 56 3.69 -5.36 13.67
C ALA A 56 3.04 -4.84 12.38
N ILE A 57 3.47 -3.67 11.87
CA ILE A 57 2.97 -3.12 10.60
C ILE A 57 3.34 -4.03 9.42
N ARG A 58 4.57 -4.52 9.39
CA ARG A 58 5.02 -5.45 8.33
C ARG A 58 4.26 -6.77 8.32
N ALA A 59 3.69 -7.17 9.46
CA ALA A 59 2.87 -8.37 9.58
C ALA A 59 1.40 -8.14 9.16
N GLU A 60 0.97 -6.90 8.92
CA GLU A 60 -0.39 -6.61 8.47
C GLU A 60 -0.62 -7.13 7.05
N GLU A 61 -1.84 -7.65 6.81
CA GLU A 61 -2.23 -8.11 5.48
C GLU A 61 -2.15 -6.98 4.46
N GLY A 62 -1.44 -7.24 3.37
CA GLY A 62 -1.27 -6.29 2.27
C GLY A 62 -0.14 -5.28 2.47
N ASN A 63 0.58 -5.26 3.60
CA ASN A 63 1.81 -4.50 3.70
C ASN A 63 2.89 -5.14 2.81
N LEU A 64 3.49 -4.35 1.93
CA LEU A 64 4.54 -4.79 1.01
C LEU A 64 5.91 -4.26 1.41
N ARG A 65 5.93 -3.12 2.12
CA ARG A 65 7.15 -2.44 2.52
C ARG A 65 6.86 -1.44 3.62
N TYR A 66 7.71 -1.38 4.63
CA TYR A 66 7.71 -0.35 5.65
C TYR A 66 9.15 -0.14 6.10
N GLU A 67 9.84 0.84 5.52
CA GLU A 67 11.28 1.01 5.68
C GLU A 67 11.67 2.48 5.81
N TYR A 68 12.53 2.76 6.77
CA TYR A 68 13.08 4.10 7.01
C TYR A 68 14.43 4.29 6.34
N TYR A 69 14.63 5.49 5.80
CA TYR A 69 15.88 5.91 5.17
C TYR A 69 16.32 7.28 5.68
N GLN A 70 17.60 7.41 6.00
CA GLN A 70 18.19 8.70 6.34
C GLN A 70 18.55 9.47 5.08
N SER A 71 18.15 10.73 4.99
CA SER A 71 18.63 11.62 3.94
C SER A 71 20.13 11.87 4.12
N LEU A 72 20.89 11.80 3.02
CA LEU A 72 22.32 12.14 3.03
C LEU A 72 22.56 13.66 3.05
N ASP A 73 21.68 14.41 2.43
CA ASP A 73 21.81 15.86 2.28
C ASP A 73 21.15 16.64 3.44
N ASP A 74 20.20 16.03 4.12
CA ASP A 74 19.48 16.64 5.24
C ASP A 74 19.37 15.69 6.43
N PRO A 75 20.25 15.82 7.43
CA PRO A 75 20.26 14.94 8.60
C PRO A 75 19.02 15.10 9.49
N LYS A 76 18.21 16.14 9.29
CA LYS A 76 16.96 16.36 10.05
C LYS A 76 15.79 15.57 9.47
N THR A 77 15.95 14.97 8.26
CA THR A 77 14.88 14.31 7.53
C THR A 77 15.10 12.80 7.43
N ILE A 78 14.07 12.05 7.81
CA ILE A 78 13.92 10.61 7.57
C ILE A 78 12.81 10.41 6.55
N LEU A 79 13.07 9.58 5.54
CA LEU A 79 12.07 9.09 4.60
C LEU A 79 11.54 7.73 5.06
N LEU A 80 10.23 7.60 5.18
CA LEU A 80 9.56 6.31 5.26
C LEU A 80 9.01 5.97 3.88
N ILE A 81 9.35 4.79 3.37
CA ILE A 81 8.68 4.17 2.23
C ILE A 81 7.70 3.15 2.77
N ASP A 82 6.41 3.43 2.60
CA ASP A 82 5.29 2.63 3.07
C ASP A 82 4.46 2.15 1.88
N SER A 83 4.52 0.85 1.57
CA SER A 83 3.88 0.29 0.37
C SER A 83 2.85 -0.78 0.72
N TRP A 84 1.72 -0.74 0.03
CA TRP A 84 0.56 -1.58 0.28
C TRP A 84 0.02 -2.18 -1.01
N ALA A 85 -0.57 -3.35 -0.90
CA ALA A 85 -1.15 -4.05 -2.04
C ALA A 85 -2.31 -3.28 -2.72
N ASN A 86 -3.07 -2.50 -1.94
CA ASN A 86 -4.20 -1.73 -2.42
C ASN A 86 -4.69 -0.72 -1.35
N GLN A 87 -5.70 0.07 -1.67
CA GLN A 87 -6.28 1.05 -0.76
C GLN A 87 -6.97 0.39 0.45
N GLU A 88 -7.60 -0.76 0.27
CA GLU A 88 -8.28 -1.47 1.37
C GLU A 88 -7.29 -1.87 2.48
N ALA A 89 -6.08 -2.31 2.12
CA ALA A 89 -5.03 -2.61 3.08
C ALA A 89 -4.60 -1.36 3.88
N ILE A 90 -4.47 -0.21 3.21
CA ILE A 90 -4.18 1.07 3.87
C ILE A 90 -5.31 1.45 4.82
N ASP A 91 -6.57 1.30 4.42
CA ASP A 91 -7.74 1.65 5.23
C ASP A 91 -7.81 0.77 6.49
N LYS A 92 -7.52 -0.53 6.36
CA LYS A 92 -7.40 -1.46 7.50
C LYS A 92 -6.29 -1.03 8.46
N HIS A 93 -5.11 -0.69 7.93
CA HIS A 93 -3.99 -0.17 8.73
C HIS A 93 -4.39 1.10 9.50
N HIS A 94 -5.01 2.06 8.83
CA HIS A 94 -5.45 3.32 9.45
C HIS A 94 -6.53 3.13 10.52
N ALA A 95 -7.27 2.03 10.49
CA ALA A 95 -8.28 1.69 11.49
C ALA A 95 -7.70 0.98 12.73
N THR A 96 -6.42 0.65 12.74
CA THR A 96 -5.78 -0.02 13.88
C THR A 96 -5.51 0.95 15.04
N PRO A 97 -5.54 0.47 16.31
CA PRO A 97 -5.13 1.28 17.46
C PRO A 97 -3.67 1.72 17.41
N MET A 98 -2.85 1.08 16.58
CA MET A 98 -1.44 1.42 16.38
C MET A 98 -1.25 2.83 15.86
N MET A 99 -2.22 3.37 15.09
CA MET A 99 -2.18 4.73 14.58
C MET A 99 -2.13 5.78 15.70
N ASP A 100 -2.80 5.53 16.83
CA ASP A 100 -2.73 6.40 18.00
C ASP A 100 -1.32 6.37 18.62
N THR A 101 -0.68 5.22 18.66
CA THR A 101 0.71 5.07 19.13
C THR A 101 1.67 5.87 18.24
N ILE A 102 1.53 5.73 16.92
CA ILE A 102 2.34 6.47 15.94
C ILE A 102 2.12 7.97 16.07
N ALA A 103 0.88 8.43 16.23
CA ALA A 103 0.55 9.84 16.41
C ALA A 103 1.21 10.42 17.66
N LYS A 104 1.14 9.72 18.80
CA LYS A 104 1.80 10.13 20.05
C LYS A 104 3.32 10.19 19.92
N LEU A 105 3.94 9.28 19.18
CA LEU A 105 5.38 9.31 18.92
C LEU A 105 5.76 10.51 18.03
N ARG A 106 4.97 10.84 17.01
CA ARG A 106 5.19 12.04 16.19
C ARG A 106 5.12 13.31 17.03
N GLU A 107 4.15 13.39 17.93
CA GLU A 107 4.02 14.51 18.88
C GLU A 107 5.21 14.56 19.86
N LYS A 108 5.58 13.43 20.47
CA LYS A 108 6.72 13.31 21.38
C LYS A 108 8.01 13.87 20.79
N TYR A 109 8.24 13.65 19.51
CA TYR A 109 9.45 14.06 18.81
C TYR A 109 9.30 15.38 18.04
N ASP A 110 8.16 16.06 18.18
CA ASP A 110 7.85 17.33 17.48
C ASP A 110 8.14 17.26 15.97
N LEU A 111 7.55 16.25 15.32
CA LEU A 111 7.79 15.98 13.91
C LEU A 111 6.78 16.67 13.01
N HIS A 112 7.30 17.28 11.95
CA HIS A 112 6.54 17.67 10.79
C HIS A 112 6.66 16.61 9.71
N MET A 113 5.63 16.47 8.85
CA MET A 113 5.69 15.51 7.76
C MET A 113 5.09 16.05 6.47
N THR A 114 5.65 15.60 5.36
CA THR A 114 5.03 15.71 4.03
C THR A 114 4.77 14.32 3.49
N VAL A 115 3.71 14.19 2.68
CA VAL A 115 3.24 12.90 2.17
C VAL A 115 3.06 12.98 0.66
N GLU A 116 3.61 11.99 -0.03
CA GLU A 116 3.44 11.79 -1.47
C GLU A 116 2.95 10.36 -1.72
N ARG A 117 2.07 10.18 -2.71
CA ARG A 117 1.53 8.86 -3.06
C ARG A 117 1.79 8.53 -4.51
N TYR A 118 2.13 7.27 -4.76
CA TYR A 118 2.45 6.75 -6.08
C TYR A 118 1.74 5.41 -6.29
N SER A 119 1.29 5.16 -7.52
CA SER A 119 0.88 3.84 -7.96
C SER A 119 2.02 3.17 -8.70
N ALA A 120 2.22 1.88 -8.48
CA ALA A 120 3.22 1.13 -9.20
C ALA A 120 2.84 1.00 -10.68
N ILE A 121 3.80 1.23 -11.56
CA ILE A 121 3.71 0.91 -12.98
C ILE A 121 4.77 -0.14 -13.31
N GLU A 122 4.49 -0.99 -14.29
CA GLU A 122 5.47 -1.96 -14.75
C GLU A 122 6.58 -1.23 -15.51
N MET A 123 7.83 -1.61 -15.21
CA MET A 123 8.99 -1.09 -15.91
C MET A 123 9.05 -1.71 -17.31
N PRO A 124 9.20 -0.91 -18.39
CA PRO A 124 9.37 -1.43 -19.72
C PRO A 124 10.59 -2.37 -19.84
N GLU A 125 10.46 -3.48 -20.56
CA GLU A 125 11.57 -4.42 -20.76
C GLU A 125 12.81 -3.76 -21.34
N THR A 126 12.64 -2.73 -22.16
CA THR A 126 13.73 -1.96 -22.76
C THR A 126 14.63 -1.27 -21.73
N GLU A 127 14.14 -1.04 -20.51
CA GLU A 127 14.93 -0.42 -19.44
C GLU A 127 15.84 -1.41 -18.70
N ASN A 128 15.64 -2.73 -18.88
CA ASN A 128 16.49 -3.76 -18.28
C ASN A 128 17.97 -3.61 -18.63
N GLN A 129 18.31 -3.04 -19.79
CA GLN A 129 19.68 -2.78 -20.22
C GLN A 129 20.44 -1.81 -19.32
N PHE A 130 19.74 -0.97 -18.54
CA PHE A 130 20.34 -0.01 -17.61
C PHE A 130 20.51 -0.58 -16.19
N ILE A 131 20.01 -1.80 -15.94
CA ILE A 131 20.06 -2.44 -14.62
C ILE A 131 21.26 -3.36 -14.57
N ARG A 132 22.20 -3.04 -13.69
CA ARG A 132 23.29 -3.96 -13.37
C ARG A 132 22.82 -4.98 -12.34
N ARG A 133 22.76 -6.24 -12.72
CA ARG A 133 22.44 -7.39 -11.85
C ARG A 133 23.71 -8.13 -11.44
#